data_9c88935b582a32c4859267b48e8b8c82
#
_entry.id   9c88935b582a32c4859267b48e8b8c82
#
_cell.length_a   1.000
_cell.length_b   1.000
_cell.length_c   1.000
_cell.angle_alpha   90.00
_cell.angle_beta   90.00
_cell.angle_gamma   90.00
#
_symmetry.space_group_name_H-M   'P 1'
#
loop_
_entity.id
_entity.type
_entity.pdbx_description
1 polymer ?
#
loop_
_entity_poly.entity_id
_entity_poly.type
_entity_poly.pdbx_seq_one_letter_code
_entity_poly.pdbx_strand_id
1 'polypeptide(L)'
;MFIMRYIGPVCRLCRKEGEKLFLKGDRCTSQKCAILRKNYAPGMHAGKKAFGKQSEFSRQLREKQKAKRIFQVSESQMAKYYTMATKKHGVTGTIFLQYIERRLDNVVYRCGFAKSRRQARIFVSHGLIKVNGKKCTIPSRIVKVEDKISVNRKTKGVKVLEGLEKQKDYSPKWLKTDLAKGEAMVAFMPDKDDMEKSINSQSIVEFYSK
;
A
#
# COMPACT_ATOMS: atom_id res chain seq x y z
N MET A 1 -3.95 24.26 -5.85
CA MET A 1 -3.10 23.60 -4.82
C MET A 1 -3.31 22.10 -4.92
N PHE A 2 -2.40 21.35 -5.56
CA PHE A 2 -2.52 19.91 -5.74
C PHE A 2 -2.14 19.22 -4.42
N ILE A 3 -3.11 18.73 -3.67
CA ILE A 3 -2.86 17.88 -2.50
C ILE A 3 -2.44 16.51 -3.01
N MET A 4 -1.13 16.33 -3.20
CA MET A 4 -0.60 15.10 -3.78
C MET A 4 -0.72 13.88 -2.86
N ARG A 5 -0.73 14.07 -1.54
CA ARG A 5 -0.79 12.97 -0.56
C ARG A 5 -1.33 13.44 0.78
N TYR A 6 -2.10 12.58 1.44
CA TYR A 6 -2.52 12.84 2.82
C TYR A 6 -1.34 12.70 3.81
N ILE A 7 -0.97 13.79 4.46
CA ILE A 7 0.11 13.87 5.45
C ILE A 7 -0.39 13.98 6.90
N GLY A 8 -1.68 14.15 7.09
CA GLY A 8 -2.32 14.29 8.40
C GLY A 8 -2.34 13.01 9.25
N PRO A 9 -3.08 13.00 10.36
CA PRO A 9 -3.14 11.90 11.32
C PRO A 9 -3.83 10.66 10.73
N VAL A 10 -3.06 9.64 10.38
CA VAL A 10 -3.53 8.45 9.65
C VAL A 10 -4.48 7.55 10.46
N CYS A 11 -4.43 7.56 11.80
CA CYS A 11 -5.37 6.75 12.60
C CYS A 11 -6.84 7.17 12.43
N ARG A 12 -7.10 8.42 12.03
CA ARG A 12 -8.46 8.87 11.65
C ARG A 12 -8.98 8.13 10.43
N LEU A 13 -8.08 7.77 9.51
CA LEU A 13 -8.45 7.05 8.28
C LEU A 13 -8.94 5.64 8.60
N CYS A 14 -8.20 4.90 9.45
CA CYS A 14 -8.63 3.58 9.91
C CYS A 14 -10.00 3.65 10.59
N ARG A 15 -10.19 4.60 11.52
CA ARG A 15 -11.46 4.79 12.23
C ARG A 15 -12.62 5.17 11.29
N LYS A 16 -12.34 5.92 10.21
CA LYS A 16 -13.36 6.28 9.21
C LYS A 16 -13.81 5.08 8.38
N GLU A 17 -12.90 4.15 8.09
CA GLU A 17 -13.24 2.91 7.36
C GLU A 17 -13.76 1.79 8.28
N GLY A 18 -13.58 1.93 9.61
CA GLY A 18 -13.96 0.89 10.57
C GLY A 18 -13.01 -0.31 10.61
N GLU A 19 -11.92 -0.27 9.88
CA GLU A 19 -10.97 -1.39 9.71
C GLU A 19 -9.53 -0.98 9.96
N LYS A 20 -8.68 -1.97 10.33
CA LYS A 20 -7.23 -1.76 10.46
C LYS A 20 -6.58 -1.71 9.07
N LEU A 21 -6.08 -0.55 8.66
CA LEU A 21 -5.39 -0.36 7.39
C LEU A 21 -3.86 -0.46 7.52
N PHE A 22 -3.32 -0.83 8.67
CA PHE A 22 -1.90 -1.04 8.95
C PHE A 22 -0.96 0.11 8.50
N LEU A 23 -1.38 1.37 8.68
CA LEU A 23 -0.67 2.55 8.17
C LEU A 23 0.55 2.98 9.01
N LYS A 24 0.68 2.51 10.25
CA LYS A 24 1.73 2.88 11.21
C LYS A 24 2.69 1.75 11.61
N GLY A 25 2.63 0.58 10.95
CA GLY A 25 3.48 -0.56 11.30
C GLY A 25 3.20 -1.08 12.72
N ASP A 26 4.23 -1.23 13.56
CA ASP A 26 4.19 -1.87 14.88
C ASP A 26 3.06 -1.35 15.79
N ARG A 27 2.72 -0.07 15.70
CA ARG A 27 1.62 0.50 16.46
C ARG A 27 0.26 -0.10 16.11
N CYS A 28 0.06 -0.57 14.87
CA CYS A 28 -1.19 -1.14 14.41
C CYS A 28 -1.44 -2.55 14.94
N THR A 29 -0.37 -3.26 15.33
CA THR A 29 -0.43 -4.59 15.93
C THR A 29 -0.51 -4.54 17.44
N SER A 30 -0.06 -3.44 18.05
CA SER A 30 -0.07 -3.26 19.51
C SER A 30 -1.43 -2.81 20.04
N GLN A 31 -1.63 -2.92 21.37
CA GLN A 31 -2.81 -2.39 22.09
C GLN A 31 -2.97 -0.87 21.96
N LYS A 32 -1.91 -0.14 21.54
CA LYS A 32 -1.94 1.30 21.28
C LYS A 32 -2.67 1.66 19.97
N CYS A 33 -3.24 0.69 19.25
CA CYS A 33 -4.01 0.90 18.02
C CYS A 33 -5.26 1.73 18.28
N ALA A 34 -5.48 2.78 17.49
CA ALA A 34 -6.59 3.69 17.69
C ALA A 34 -7.98 3.05 17.47
N ILE A 35 -8.07 2.03 16.63
CA ILE A 35 -9.32 1.29 16.42
C ILE A 35 -9.70 0.46 17.65
N LEU A 36 -8.72 -0.18 18.29
CA LEU A 36 -8.99 -0.96 19.50
C LEU A 36 -9.48 -0.08 20.65
N ARG A 37 -8.98 1.17 20.70
CA ARG A 37 -9.33 2.12 21.76
C ARG A 37 -10.61 2.93 21.49
N LYS A 38 -10.91 3.22 20.21
CA LYS A 38 -12.02 4.08 19.79
C LYS A 38 -12.58 3.55 18.47
N ASN A 39 -13.46 2.55 18.55
CA ASN A 39 -14.06 1.89 17.38
C ASN A 39 -15.27 2.67 16.82
N TYR A 40 -15.09 3.96 16.58
CA TYR A 40 -16.11 4.81 15.98
C TYR A 40 -15.48 5.86 15.06
N ALA A 41 -16.26 6.37 14.10
CA ALA A 41 -15.78 7.38 13.14
C ALA A 41 -15.27 8.64 13.86
N PRO A 42 -14.25 9.33 13.33
CA PRO A 42 -13.75 10.58 13.91
C PRO A 42 -14.73 11.74 13.59
N GLY A 43 -14.77 12.73 14.47
CA GLY A 43 -15.53 13.98 14.29
C GLY A 43 -16.45 14.30 15.47
N MET A 44 -17.16 15.43 15.39
CA MET A 44 -18.08 15.91 16.45
C MET A 44 -19.29 14.97 16.66
N HIS A 45 -19.75 14.32 15.60
CA HIS A 45 -20.82 13.32 15.66
C HIS A 45 -20.31 11.90 15.91
N ALA A 46 -19.13 11.79 16.53
CA ALA A 46 -18.49 10.52 16.88
C ALA A 46 -19.42 9.71 17.79
N GLY A 47 -19.62 8.44 17.48
CA GLY A 47 -20.46 7.53 18.26
C GLY A 47 -21.96 7.57 17.94
N LYS A 48 -22.46 8.55 17.22
CA LYS A 48 -23.83 8.50 16.69
C LYS A 48 -23.87 7.51 15.53
N LYS A 49 -24.76 6.50 15.63
CA LYS A 49 -25.02 5.59 14.50
C LYS A 49 -25.64 6.42 13.37
N ALA A 50 -25.09 6.31 12.18
CA ALA A 50 -25.75 6.83 10.99
C ALA A 50 -27.02 5.97 10.76
N PHE A 51 -28.18 6.56 10.96
CA PHE A 51 -29.44 5.95 10.62
C PHE A 51 -29.63 6.03 9.10
N GLY A 52 -29.62 4.90 8.44
CA GLY A 52 -29.88 4.79 7.01
C GLY A 52 -29.05 3.72 6.31
N LYS A 53 -29.64 3.10 5.29
CA LYS A 53 -28.92 2.20 4.38
C LYS A 53 -27.89 3.00 3.60
N GLN A 54 -26.65 2.51 3.56
CA GLN A 54 -25.64 3.08 2.69
C GLN A 54 -26.06 2.89 1.23
N SER A 55 -26.05 3.97 0.44
CA SER A 55 -26.28 3.88 -0.99
C SER A 55 -25.16 3.08 -1.67
N GLU A 56 -25.45 2.48 -2.81
CA GLU A 56 -24.49 1.76 -3.66
C GLU A 56 -23.27 2.64 -3.96
N PHE A 57 -23.51 3.87 -4.38
CA PHE A 57 -22.43 4.85 -4.64
C PHE A 57 -21.56 5.09 -3.40
N SER A 58 -22.16 5.22 -2.23
CA SER A 58 -21.40 5.42 -0.98
C SER A 58 -20.49 4.23 -0.68
N ARG A 59 -20.95 3.01 -0.93
CA ARG A 59 -20.20 1.77 -0.72
C ARG A 59 -19.02 1.69 -1.69
N GLN A 60 -19.25 1.92 -2.97
CA GLN A 60 -18.21 1.95 -4.00
C GLN A 60 -17.17 3.04 -3.74
N LEU A 61 -17.62 4.23 -3.35
CA LEU A 61 -16.73 5.31 -2.94
C LEU A 61 -15.86 4.94 -1.73
N ARG A 62 -16.43 4.25 -0.72
CA ARG A 62 -15.66 3.80 0.45
C ARG A 62 -14.59 2.80 0.07
N GLU A 63 -14.89 1.81 -0.75
CA GLU A 63 -13.89 0.84 -1.22
C GLU A 63 -12.76 1.52 -2.00
N LYS A 64 -13.06 2.45 -2.89
CA LYS A 64 -12.05 3.25 -3.57
C LYS A 64 -11.17 4.04 -2.60
N GLN A 65 -11.79 4.74 -1.63
CA GLN A 65 -11.05 5.52 -0.63
C GLN A 65 -10.21 4.62 0.29
N LYS A 66 -10.69 3.44 0.63
CA LYS A 66 -9.97 2.43 1.40
C LYS A 66 -8.70 2.00 0.66
N ALA A 67 -8.81 1.58 -0.60
CA ALA A 67 -7.67 1.23 -1.44
C ALA A 67 -6.66 2.39 -1.54
N LYS A 68 -7.12 3.60 -1.84
CA LYS A 68 -6.29 4.80 -1.90
C LYS A 68 -5.52 5.05 -0.60
N ARG A 69 -6.12 4.80 0.55
CA ARG A 69 -5.51 4.99 1.88
C ARG A 69 -4.50 3.91 2.20
N ILE A 70 -4.81 2.65 1.91
CA ILE A 70 -3.92 1.52 2.13
C ILE A 70 -2.62 1.71 1.34
N PHE A 71 -2.72 1.99 0.04
CA PHE A 71 -1.57 2.16 -0.83
C PHE A 71 -0.96 3.58 -0.82
N GLN A 72 -1.60 4.53 -0.13
CA GLN A 72 -1.17 5.93 -0.05
C GLN A 72 -0.95 6.58 -1.43
N VAL A 73 -1.83 6.30 -2.36
CA VAL A 73 -1.81 6.80 -3.73
C VAL A 73 -2.72 8.03 -3.86
N SER A 74 -2.40 8.96 -4.75
CA SER A 74 -3.26 10.12 -5.07
C SER A 74 -4.42 9.69 -5.96
N GLU A 75 -5.48 10.50 -6.03
CA GLU A 75 -6.63 10.21 -6.90
C GLU A 75 -6.25 10.14 -8.38
N SER A 76 -5.43 11.09 -8.83
CA SER A 76 -4.93 11.12 -10.21
C SER A 76 -4.14 9.86 -10.59
N GLN A 77 -3.36 9.32 -9.65
CA GLN A 77 -2.63 8.07 -9.86
C GLN A 77 -3.58 6.87 -9.92
N MET A 78 -4.60 6.84 -9.06
CA MET A 78 -5.62 5.78 -9.09
C MET A 78 -6.36 5.77 -10.43
N ALA A 79 -6.84 6.93 -10.89
CA ALA A 79 -7.50 7.08 -12.18
C ALA A 79 -6.57 6.64 -13.34
N LYS A 80 -5.28 7.05 -13.30
CA LYS A 80 -4.29 6.63 -14.29
C LYS A 80 -4.16 5.10 -14.34
N TYR A 81 -4.04 4.43 -13.20
CA TYR A 81 -3.94 2.96 -13.17
C TYR A 81 -5.21 2.28 -13.67
N TYR A 82 -6.37 2.85 -13.36
CA TYR A 82 -7.64 2.36 -13.90
C TYR A 82 -7.65 2.46 -15.44
N THR A 83 -7.34 3.63 -16.01
CA THR A 83 -7.26 3.82 -17.46
C THR A 83 -6.22 2.88 -18.13
N MET A 84 -5.11 2.61 -17.45
CA MET A 84 -4.12 1.64 -17.93
C MET A 84 -4.64 0.20 -17.87
N ALA A 85 -5.47 -0.11 -16.88
CA ALA A 85 -6.06 -1.44 -16.71
C ALA A 85 -7.15 -1.72 -17.75
N THR A 86 -8.00 -0.71 -18.07
CA THR A 86 -9.06 -0.87 -19.08
C THR A 86 -8.53 -1.10 -20.49
N LYS A 87 -7.30 -0.65 -20.78
CA LYS A 87 -6.66 -0.86 -22.10
C LYS A 87 -6.05 -2.26 -22.27
N LYS A 88 -6.02 -3.09 -21.22
CA LYS A 88 -5.46 -4.44 -21.29
C LYS A 88 -6.55 -5.49 -21.33
N HIS A 89 -6.31 -6.56 -22.10
CA HIS A 89 -7.16 -7.74 -22.08
C HIS A 89 -7.10 -8.46 -20.72
N GLY A 90 -8.26 -8.84 -20.18
CA GLY A 90 -8.39 -9.55 -18.93
C GLY A 90 -9.33 -8.85 -17.93
N VAL A 91 -9.36 -9.35 -16.70
CA VAL A 91 -10.22 -8.79 -15.64
C VAL A 91 -9.64 -7.47 -15.15
N THR A 92 -10.29 -6.36 -15.49
CA THR A 92 -9.85 -4.98 -15.20
C THR A 92 -9.49 -4.78 -13.72
N GLY A 93 -10.30 -5.33 -12.81
CA GLY A 93 -10.05 -5.20 -11.35
C GLY A 93 -8.76 -5.87 -10.90
N THR A 94 -8.45 -7.04 -11.44
CA THR A 94 -7.19 -7.75 -11.16
C THR A 94 -5.99 -6.98 -11.71
N ILE A 95 -6.06 -6.56 -12.97
CA ILE A 95 -4.99 -5.79 -13.62
C ILE A 95 -4.74 -4.46 -12.91
N PHE A 96 -5.80 -3.78 -12.47
CA PHE A 96 -5.72 -2.56 -11.70
C PHE A 96 -4.95 -2.77 -10.37
N LEU A 97 -5.29 -3.82 -9.62
CA LEU A 97 -4.57 -4.15 -8.39
C LEU A 97 -3.12 -4.56 -8.67
N GLN A 98 -2.84 -5.29 -9.77
CA GLN A 98 -1.47 -5.63 -10.19
C GLN A 98 -0.62 -4.38 -10.40
N TYR A 99 -1.14 -3.33 -11.03
CA TYR A 99 -0.40 -2.08 -11.20
C TYR A 99 -0.07 -1.42 -9.87
N ILE A 100 -0.99 -1.45 -8.92
CA ILE A 100 -0.78 -0.84 -7.61
C ILE A 100 0.19 -1.68 -6.75
N GLU A 101 0.08 -3.00 -6.78
CA GLU A 101 0.97 -3.90 -6.04
C GLU A 101 2.41 -3.82 -6.55
N ARG A 102 2.61 -3.67 -7.86
CA ARG A 102 3.92 -3.55 -8.50
C ARG A 102 4.60 -2.20 -8.34
N ARG A 103 4.04 -1.26 -7.63
CA ARG A 103 4.71 0.01 -7.30
C ARG A 103 5.91 -0.25 -6.40
N LEU A 104 7.03 0.42 -6.65
CA LEU A 104 8.26 0.22 -5.89
C LEU A 104 8.08 0.47 -4.39
N ASP A 105 7.30 1.51 -4.00
CA ASP A 105 7.01 1.78 -2.60
C ASP A 105 6.25 0.62 -1.93
N ASN A 106 5.32 -0.01 -2.63
CA ASN A 106 4.58 -1.14 -2.11
C ASN A 106 5.43 -2.42 -2.12
N VAL A 107 6.22 -2.66 -3.17
CA VAL A 107 7.11 -3.84 -3.24
C VAL A 107 8.12 -3.82 -2.11
N VAL A 108 8.75 -2.69 -1.80
CA VAL A 108 9.67 -2.53 -0.67
C VAL A 108 8.98 -2.87 0.67
N TYR A 109 7.71 -2.52 0.82
CA TYR A 109 6.91 -2.92 1.99
C TYR A 109 6.62 -4.43 2.00
N ARG A 110 6.22 -5.01 0.86
CA ARG A 110 5.92 -6.45 0.72
C ARG A 110 7.14 -7.34 0.92
N CYS A 111 8.33 -6.86 0.53
CA CYS A 111 9.60 -7.53 0.82
C CYS A 111 10.01 -7.47 2.30
N GLY A 112 9.27 -6.77 3.17
CA GLY A 112 9.63 -6.64 4.57
C GLY A 112 10.74 -5.63 4.85
N PHE A 113 11.25 -4.87 3.86
CA PHE A 113 12.29 -3.85 4.10
C PHE A 113 11.79 -2.63 4.86
N ALA A 114 10.49 -2.51 5.08
CA ALA A 114 9.89 -1.43 5.84
C ALA A 114 8.67 -1.90 6.64
N LYS A 115 8.47 -1.35 7.83
CA LYS A 115 7.36 -1.68 8.73
C LYS A 115 5.99 -1.13 8.25
N SER A 116 5.98 -0.22 7.30
CA SER A 116 4.76 0.34 6.72
C SER A 116 5.02 0.87 5.31
N ARG A 117 3.95 0.93 4.48
CA ARG A 117 4.02 1.52 3.13
C ARG A 117 4.51 2.99 3.16
N ARG A 118 4.21 3.73 4.24
CA ARG A 118 4.69 5.10 4.42
C ARG A 118 6.20 5.15 4.61
N GLN A 119 6.76 4.26 5.42
CA GLN A 119 8.19 4.14 5.63
C GLN A 119 8.90 3.67 4.36
N ALA A 120 8.35 2.65 3.68
CA ALA A 120 8.86 2.18 2.40
C ALA A 120 8.99 3.31 1.37
N ARG A 121 7.97 4.14 1.26
CA ARG A 121 7.99 5.30 0.38
C ARG A 121 9.08 6.32 0.74
N ILE A 122 9.28 6.57 2.03
CA ILE A 122 10.37 7.44 2.50
C ILE A 122 11.72 6.84 2.10
N PHE A 123 11.93 5.54 2.31
CA PHE A 123 13.16 4.87 1.92
C PHE A 123 13.46 5.00 0.43
N VAL A 124 12.46 4.80 -0.42
CA VAL A 124 12.62 5.01 -1.87
C VAL A 124 12.95 6.47 -2.17
N SER A 125 12.19 7.43 -1.64
CA SER A 125 12.39 8.86 -1.92
C SER A 125 13.77 9.37 -1.48
N HIS A 126 14.30 8.84 -0.38
CA HIS A 126 15.66 9.13 0.10
C HIS A 126 16.77 8.38 -0.66
N GLY A 127 16.39 7.50 -1.61
CA GLY A 127 17.35 6.76 -2.44
C GLY A 127 18.09 5.67 -1.70
N LEU A 128 17.47 5.11 -0.66
CA LEU A 128 17.98 3.95 0.07
C LEU A 128 17.77 2.64 -0.69
N ILE A 129 17.00 2.68 -1.77
CA ILE A 129 16.63 1.51 -2.59
C ILE A 129 17.31 1.60 -3.95
N LYS A 130 17.85 0.48 -4.39
CA LYS A 130 18.38 0.27 -5.74
C LYS A 130 17.48 -0.72 -6.48
N VAL A 131 17.34 -0.50 -7.78
CA VAL A 131 16.68 -1.45 -8.70
C VAL A 131 17.68 -1.77 -9.79
N ASN A 132 18.01 -3.04 -9.98
CA ASN A 132 19.03 -3.52 -10.91
C ASN A 132 20.38 -2.80 -10.72
N GLY A 133 20.82 -2.65 -9.48
CA GLY A 133 22.06 -1.98 -9.10
C GLY A 133 22.05 -0.45 -9.16
N LYS A 134 21.04 0.17 -9.79
CA LYS A 134 20.92 1.63 -9.92
C LYS A 134 20.03 2.22 -8.84
N LYS A 135 20.45 3.34 -8.23
CA LYS A 135 19.65 4.09 -7.24
C LYS A 135 18.33 4.54 -7.87
N CYS A 136 17.20 4.29 -7.16
CA CYS A 136 15.89 4.73 -7.60
C CYS A 136 15.22 5.56 -6.51
N THR A 137 14.79 6.78 -6.86
CA THR A 137 14.12 7.71 -5.94
C THR A 137 12.63 7.90 -6.26
N ILE A 138 12.10 7.15 -7.24
CA ILE A 138 10.73 7.30 -7.72
C ILE A 138 9.85 6.21 -7.10
N PRO A 139 9.00 6.50 -6.08
CA PRO A 139 8.15 5.51 -5.41
C PRO A 139 7.08 4.89 -6.32
N SER A 140 6.65 5.63 -7.35
CA SER A 140 5.62 5.20 -8.31
C SER A 140 6.16 4.35 -9.45
N ARG A 141 7.46 4.05 -9.48
CA ARG A 141 8.06 3.14 -10.47
C ARG A 141 7.38 1.78 -10.40
N ILE A 142 6.92 1.29 -11.54
CA ILE A 142 6.35 -0.06 -11.68
C ILE A 142 7.51 -1.02 -11.92
N VAL A 143 7.67 -2.00 -11.04
CA VAL A 143 8.67 -3.05 -11.20
C VAL A 143 8.20 -4.10 -12.21
N LYS A 144 9.15 -4.71 -12.88
CA LYS A 144 8.94 -5.81 -13.84
C LYS A 144 9.35 -7.14 -13.22
N VAL A 145 8.95 -8.24 -13.83
CA VAL A 145 9.49 -9.56 -13.53
C VAL A 145 11.00 -9.54 -13.75
N GLU A 146 11.75 -10.24 -12.94
CA GLU A 146 13.23 -10.31 -12.89
C GLU A 146 13.93 -9.05 -12.34
N ASP A 147 13.20 -7.97 -12.02
CA ASP A 147 13.83 -6.81 -11.38
C ASP A 147 14.40 -7.21 -10.00
N LYS A 148 15.68 -6.90 -9.79
CA LYS A 148 16.37 -7.08 -8.50
C LYS A 148 16.31 -5.78 -7.70
N ILE A 149 15.79 -5.88 -6.50
CA ILE A 149 15.62 -4.77 -5.57
C ILE A 149 16.58 -4.98 -4.41
N SER A 150 17.41 -3.99 -4.11
CA SER A 150 18.36 -4.09 -3.00
C SER A 150 18.40 -2.81 -2.17
N VAL A 151 18.72 -2.96 -0.89
CA VAL A 151 18.88 -1.84 0.03
C VAL A 151 20.30 -1.30 -0.10
N ASN A 152 20.44 0.02 -0.23
CA ASN A 152 21.73 0.68 -0.31
C ASN A 152 22.40 0.76 1.07
N ARG A 153 23.31 -0.17 1.37
CA ARG A 153 24.05 -0.24 2.65
C ARG A 153 25.06 0.90 2.85
N LYS A 154 25.44 1.61 1.78
CA LYS A 154 26.47 2.68 1.84
C LYS A 154 25.96 3.99 2.47
N THR A 155 24.68 4.09 2.78
CA THR A 155 24.12 5.32 3.36
C THR A 155 24.38 5.33 4.87
N LYS A 156 25.37 6.09 5.30
CA LYS A 156 25.75 6.25 6.71
C LYS A 156 24.53 6.73 7.55
N GLY A 157 24.36 6.17 8.73
CA GLY A 157 23.37 6.64 9.72
C GLY A 157 21.95 6.08 9.58
N VAL A 158 21.66 5.27 8.58
CA VAL A 158 20.33 4.65 8.43
C VAL A 158 20.40 3.19 8.82
N LYS A 159 19.98 2.90 10.04
CA LYS A 159 19.84 1.53 10.57
C LYS A 159 18.58 0.83 10.01
N VAL A 160 18.43 0.86 8.68
CA VAL A 160 17.24 0.32 7.99
C VAL A 160 17.14 -1.18 8.18
N LEU A 161 18.28 -1.86 8.19
CA LEU A 161 18.35 -3.33 8.26
C LEU A 161 18.41 -3.86 9.69
N GLU A 162 18.72 -3.03 10.68
CA GLU A 162 18.72 -3.46 12.08
C GLU A 162 17.31 -3.86 12.52
N GLY A 163 17.14 -5.13 12.83
CA GLY A 163 15.87 -5.70 13.28
C GLY A 163 14.94 -6.22 12.17
N LEU A 164 15.31 -6.09 10.89
CA LEU A 164 14.56 -6.72 9.80
C LEU A 164 14.74 -8.24 9.77
N GLU A 165 15.91 -8.72 10.15
CA GLU A 165 16.23 -10.16 10.25
C GLU A 165 15.30 -10.91 11.23
N LYS A 166 14.71 -10.19 12.20
CA LYS A 166 13.77 -10.75 13.19
C LYS A 166 12.31 -10.72 12.69
N GLN A 167 12.03 -10.12 11.56
CA GLN A 167 10.69 -10.15 10.98
C GLN A 167 10.49 -11.48 10.25
N LYS A 168 9.41 -12.19 10.58
CA LYS A 168 8.99 -13.38 9.85
C LYS A 168 8.77 -12.99 8.38
N ASP A 169 9.19 -13.86 7.47
CA ASP A 169 8.95 -13.71 6.03
C ASP A 169 7.45 -13.71 5.73
N TYR A 170 6.88 -12.52 5.65
CA TYR A 170 5.53 -12.29 5.13
C TYR A 170 5.56 -11.91 3.64
N SER A 171 6.66 -12.22 2.97
CA SER A 171 6.75 -11.92 1.55
C SER A 171 5.77 -12.80 0.76
N PRO A 172 4.98 -12.21 -0.13
CA PRO A 172 4.08 -12.97 -0.98
C PRO A 172 4.90 -13.81 -1.97
N LYS A 173 4.30 -14.88 -2.49
CA LYS A 173 4.97 -15.91 -3.33
C LYS A 173 5.65 -15.32 -4.58
N TRP A 174 5.16 -14.22 -5.13
CA TRP A 174 5.71 -13.57 -6.32
C TRP A 174 7.01 -12.80 -6.08
N LEU A 175 7.45 -12.67 -4.80
CA LEU A 175 8.70 -12.05 -4.40
C LEU A 175 9.62 -13.07 -3.73
N LYS A 176 10.83 -13.21 -4.22
CA LYS A 176 11.91 -13.95 -3.54
C LYS A 176 12.71 -12.95 -2.74
N THR A 177 12.69 -13.04 -1.42
CA THR A 177 13.36 -12.08 -0.52
C THR A 177 14.45 -12.75 0.28
N ASP A 178 15.59 -12.07 0.39
CA ASP A 178 16.67 -12.40 1.32
C ASP A 178 16.86 -11.19 2.26
N LEU A 179 16.22 -11.27 3.42
CA LEU A 179 16.27 -10.18 4.41
C LEU A 179 17.68 -9.97 4.96
N ALA A 180 18.48 -11.06 5.10
CA ALA A 180 19.84 -10.98 5.62
C ALA A 180 20.75 -10.19 4.67
N LYS A 181 20.62 -10.44 3.36
CA LYS A 181 21.35 -9.65 2.34
C LYS A 181 20.71 -8.32 2.03
N GLY A 182 19.43 -8.11 2.39
CA GLY A 182 18.66 -6.94 2.02
C GLY A 182 18.39 -6.87 0.51
N GLU A 183 18.16 -8.03 -0.10
CA GLU A 183 17.91 -8.19 -1.52
C GLU A 183 16.57 -8.89 -1.75
N ALA A 184 15.90 -8.53 -2.83
CA ALA A 184 14.67 -9.17 -3.28
C ALA A 184 14.63 -9.22 -4.80
N MET A 185 13.97 -10.22 -5.35
CA MET A 185 13.74 -10.37 -6.78
C MET A 185 12.25 -10.60 -7.04
N VAL A 186 11.74 -9.98 -8.09
CA VAL A 186 10.38 -10.20 -8.59
C VAL A 186 10.39 -11.49 -9.41
N ALA A 187 9.82 -12.58 -8.89
CA ALA A 187 9.83 -13.89 -9.55
C ALA A 187 8.77 -13.97 -10.67
N PHE A 188 7.55 -13.52 -10.40
CA PHE A 188 6.45 -13.53 -11.36
C PHE A 188 5.48 -12.37 -11.10
N MET A 189 4.42 -12.28 -11.86
CA MET A 189 3.38 -11.26 -11.66
C MET A 189 2.53 -11.60 -10.45
N PRO A 190 2.11 -10.60 -9.63
CA PRO A 190 1.24 -10.86 -8.48
C PRO A 190 -0.10 -11.44 -8.94
N ASP A 191 -0.49 -12.55 -8.33
CA ASP A 191 -1.76 -13.21 -8.56
C ASP A 191 -2.84 -12.69 -7.60
N LYS A 192 -4.10 -13.06 -7.84
CA LYS A 192 -5.26 -12.62 -7.05
C LYS A 192 -5.11 -12.93 -5.56
N ASP A 193 -4.53 -14.09 -5.25
CA ASP A 193 -4.30 -14.55 -3.87
C ASP A 193 -3.21 -13.79 -3.13
N ASP A 194 -2.25 -13.22 -3.86
CA ASP A 194 -1.14 -12.45 -3.32
C ASP A 194 -1.48 -10.98 -3.07
N MET A 195 -2.61 -10.53 -3.59
CA MET A 195 -3.04 -9.13 -3.47
C MET A 195 -3.69 -8.81 -2.13
N GLU A 196 -3.94 -7.54 -1.88
CA GLU A 196 -4.60 -7.07 -0.66
C GLU A 196 -6.06 -7.58 -0.59
N LYS A 197 -6.30 -8.62 0.22
CA LYS A 197 -7.62 -9.28 0.35
C LYS A 197 -8.71 -8.39 0.94
N SER A 198 -8.32 -7.31 1.64
CA SER A 198 -9.27 -6.39 2.25
C SER A 198 -10.00 -5.47 1.25
N ILE A 199 -9.63 -5.51 -0.04
CA ILE A 199 -10.12 -4.59 -1.06
C ILE A 199 -11.00 -5.35 -2.06
N ASN A 200 -12.22 -4.85 -2.26
CA ASN A 200 -13.09 -5.30 -3.35
C ASN A 200 -12.78 -4.52 -4.64
N SER A 201 -12.02 -5.16 -5.54
CA SER A 201 -11.64 -4.55 -6.82
C SER A 201 -12.81 -4.27 -7.75
N GLN A 202 -13.87 -5.09 -7.71
CA GLN A 202 -15.05 -4.91 -8.55
C GLN A 202 -15.78 -3.62 -8.22
N SER A 203 -16.02 -3.33 -6.94
CA SER A 203 -16.65 -2.08 -6.51
C SER A 203 -15.86 -0.83 -6.94
N ILE A 204 -14.52 -0.96 -7.04
CA ILE A 204 -13.67 0.14 -7.54
C ILE A 204 -13.85 0.31 -9.04
N VAL A 205 -13.90 -0.78 -9.80
CA VAL A 205 -14.16 -0.74 -11.26
C VAL A 205 -15.52 -0.11 -11.53
N GLU A 206 -16.56 -0.54 -10.84
CA GLU A 206 -17.92 0.03 -10.96
C GLU A 206 -17.97 1.52 -10.63
N PHE A 207 -17.17 1.98 -9.64
CA PHE A 207 -17.08 3.40 -9.31
C PHE A 207 -16.49 4.24 -10.45
N TYR A 208 -15.47 3.74 -11.15
CA TYR A 208 -14.82 4.46 -12.24
C TYR A 208 -15.49 4.29 -13.59
N SER A 209 -16.38 3.32 -13.74
CA SER A 209 -17.13 3.08 -15.01
C SER A 209 -18.40 3.93 -15.13
N LYS A 210 -18.77 4.67 -14.11
CA LYS A 210 -19.93 5.59 -14.09
C LYS A 210 -19.63 6.92 -14.73
#